data_14a9a23605e4cddc6d3abea6e255326d
#
_entry.id   14a9a23605e4cddc6d3abea6e255326d
#
_cell.length_a   1.000
_cell.length_b   1.000
_cell.length_c   1.000
_cell.angle_alpha   90.00
_cell.angle_beta   90.00
_cell.angle_gamma   90.00
#
_symmetry.space_group_name_H-M   'P 1'
#
loop_
_entity.id
_entity.type
_entity.pdbx_description
1 polymer ?
#
loop_
_entity_poly.entity_id
_entity_poly.type
_entity_poly.pdbx_seq_one_letter_code
_entity_poly.pdbx_strand_id
1 'polypeptide(L)'
;MACFSPLHGWYGRTLTENGKRPVVFSQKDGFADRPVDVPCGYCIGCRLDRARQWTIRCMHEASLYDDNCFVTLTYKDDPYSLNSEDIQCFFKRLRSRIYPANFRFDCAT
;
A
#
# COMPACT_ATOMS: atom_id res chain seq x y z
N MET A 1 -2.63 -17.41 3.30
CA MET A 1 -2.72 -16.41 2.22
C MET A 1 -3.93 -16.72 1.36
N ALA A 2 -4.79 -15.73 1.13
CA ALA A 2 -6.08 -15.94 0.47
C ALA A 2 -6.04 -15.67 -1.05
N CYS A 3 -4.90 -15.87 -1.70
CA CYS A 3 -4.78 -15.68 -3.14
C CYS A 3 -5.32 -16.88 -3.92
N PHE A 4 -6.26 -16.65 -4.84
CA PHE A 4 -6.83 -17.70 -5.67
C PHE A 4 -6.04 -18.01 -6.94
N SER A 5 -5.15 -17.12 -7.35
CA SER A 5 -4.32 -17.27 -8.55
C SER A 5 -2.90 -16.75 -8.29
N PRO A 6 -2.12 -17.43 -7.45
CA PRO A 6 -0.77 -17.00 -7.16
C PRO A 6 0.11 -17.02 -8.42
N LEU A 7 1.05 -16.09 -8.48
CA LEU A 7 2.07 -16.06 -9.52
C LEU A 7 3.27 -16.90 -9.05
N HIS A 8 3.66 -17.87 -9.84
CA HIS A 8 4.80 -18.70 -9.54
C HIS A 8 6.09 -18.01 -10.01
N GLY A 9 7.05 -17.89 -9.11
CA GLY A 9 8.35 -17.32 -9.38
C GLY A 9 9.47 -18.09 -8.69
N TRP A 10 10.67 -17.59 -8.81
CA TRP A 10 11.88 -18.17 -8.20
C TRP A 10 12.73 -17.06 -7.59
N TYR A 11 13.50 -17.38 -6.56
CA TYR A 11 14.50 -16.44 -6.08
C TYR A 11 15.64 -16.28 -7.11
N GLY A 12 15.94 -15.03 -7.45
CA GLY A 12 16.98 -14.69 -8.42
C GLY A 12 18.38 -15.13 -7.98
N ARG A 13 19.22 -15.45 -8.94
CA ARG A 13 20.63 -15.84 -8.71
C ARG A 13 21.49 -14.65 -8.34
N THR A 14 21.18 -13.47 -8.88
CA THR A 14 21.87 -12.22 -8.61
C THR A 14 21.31 -11.55 -7.35
N LEU A 15 22.19 -10.89 -6.60
CA LEU A 15 21.81 -10.05 -5.47
C LEU A 15 21.56 -8.61 -5.96
N THR A 16 20.56 -7.96 -5.38
CA THR A 16 20.36 -6.52 -5.56
C THR A 16 21.43 -5.74 -4.79
N GLU A 17 21.59 -4.44 -5.08
CA GLU A 17 22.50 -3.54 -4.37
C GLU A 17 22.31 -3.57 -2.85
N ASN A 18 21.10 -3.84 -2.39
CA ASN A 18 20.73 -3.97 -0.97
C ASN A 18 20.97 -5.37 -0.39
N GLY A 19 21.67 -6.26 -1.10
CA GLY A 19 21.97 -7.62 -0.65
C GLY A 19 20.76 -8.58 -0.61
N LYS A 20 19.61 -8.19 -1.18
CA LYS A 20 18.41 -9.02 -1.23
C LYS A 20 18.32 -9.78 -2.56
N ARG A 21 17.69 -10.95 -2.54
CA ARG A 21 17.42 -11.72 -3.76
C ARG A 21 16.09 -11.29 -4.33
N PRO A 22 16.05 -10.79 -5.58
CA PRO A 22 14.79 -10.46 -6.25
C PRO A 22 14.00 -11.74 -6.58
N VAL A 23 12.70 -11.63 -6.68
CA VAL A 23 11.86 -12.68 -7.24
C VAL A 23 11.81 -12.49 -8.75
N VAL A 24 12.14 -13.55 -9.50
CA VAL A 24 12.12 -13.58 -10.95
C VAL A 24 11.07 -14.58 -11.42
N PHE A 25 10.39 -14.26 -12.50
CA PHE A 25 9.35 -15.11 -13.09
C PHE A 25 9.88 -15.99 -14.24
N SER A 26 11.19 -15.94 -14.47
CA SER A 26 11.89 -16.79 -15.45
C SER A 26 12.69 -17.85 -14.68
N GLN A 27 12.45 -19.12 -15.00
CA GLN A 27 13.18 -20.23 -14.39
C GLN A 27 14.68 -20.20 -14.72
N LYS A 28 15.06 -19.60 -15.86
CA LYS A 28 16.45 -19.50 -16.28
C LYS A 28 17.27 -18.58 -15.38
N ASP A 29 16.64 -17.52 -14.87
CA ASP A 29 17.29 -16.47 -14.06
C ASP A 29 17.18 -16.74 -12.57
N GLY A 30 16.38 -17.74 -12.18
CA GLY A 30 16.11 -18.12 -10.81
C GLY A 30 16.78 -19.42 -10.39
N PHE A 31 16.71 -19.70 -9.09
CA PHE A 31 17.05 -21.01 -8.53
C PHE A 31 15.85 -21.95 -8.66
N ALA A 32 15.96 -22.97 -9.51
CA ALA A 32 14.88 -23.93 -9.76
C ALA A 32 14.45 -24.72 -8.50
N ASP A 33 15.35 -24.87 -7.54
CA ASP A 33 15.14 -25.54 -6.24
C ASP A 33 14.45 -24.65 -5.19
N ARG A 34 14.23 -23.37 -5.47
CA ARG A 34 13.63 -22.39 -4.57
C ARG A 34 12.44 -21.65 -5.20
N PRO A 35 11.34 -22.37 -5.44
CA PRO A 35 10.12 -21.73 -5.92
C PRO A 35 9.51 -20.85 -4.85
N VAL A 36 8.83 -19.77 -5.28
CA VAL A 36 8.09 -18.87 -4.41
C VAL A 36 6.78 -18.49 -5.07
N ASP A 37 5.71 -18.51 -4.30
CA ASP A 37 4.40 -18.07 -4.77
C ASP A 37 4.14 -16.63 -4.33
N VAL A 38 3.88 -15.76 -5.30
CA VAL A 38 3.60 -14.34 -5.09
C VAL A 38 2.11 -14.08 -5.25
N PRO A 39 1.45 -13.40 -4.32
CA PRO A 39 0.05 -13.03 -4.48
C PRO A 39 -0.16 -12.19 -5.74
N CYS A 40 -1.20 -12.51 -6.52
CA CYS A 40 -1.47 -11.81 -7.78
C CYS A 40 -1.87 -10.33 -7.60
N GLY A 41 -2.38 -9.95 -6.42
CA GLY A 41 -2.81 -8.59 -6.09
C GLY A 41 -4.20 -8.20 -6.62
N TYR A 42 -4.77 -8.94 -7.56
CA TYR A 42 -6.01 -8.59 -8.25
C TYR A 42 -7.22 -9.40 -7.83
N CYS A 43 -7.03 -10.66 -7.43
CA CYS A 43 -8.15 -11.50 -7.04
C CYS A 43 -8.84 -10.97 -5.78
N ILE A 44 -10.07 -11.40 -5.56
CA ILE A 44 -10.86 -10.95 -4.41
C ILE A 44 -10.17 -11.25 -3.07
N GLY A 45 -9.49 -12.41 -2.96
CA GLY A 45 -8.71 -12.76 -1.77
C GLY A 45 -7.60 -11.78 -1.48
N CYS A 46 -6.80 -11.38 -2.48
CA CYS A 46 -5.74 -10.39 -2.31
C CYS A 46 -6.28 -8.99 -1.97
N ARG A 47 -7.42 -8.62 -2.55
CA ARG A 47 -8.08 -7.33 -2.25
C ARG A 47 -8.60 -7.28 -0.82
N LEU A 48 -9.22 -8.36 -0.35
CA LEU A 48 -9.68 -8.48 1.05
C LEU A 48 -8.52 -8.49 2.03
N ASP A 49 -7.44 -9.17 1.72
CA ASP A 49 -6.25 -9.20 2.56
C ASP A 49 -5.62 -7.80 2.68
N ARG A 50 -5.52 -7.08 1.58
CA ARG A 50 -5.07 -5.68 1.57
C ARG A 50 -5.99 -4.78 2.42
N ALA A 51 -7.30 -4.90 2.26
CA ALA A 51 -8.25 -4.14 3.06
C ALA A 51 -8.12 -4.45 4.56
N ARG A 52 -7.93 -5.72 4.92
CA ARG A 52 -7.69 -6.13 6.30
C ARG A 52 -6.40 -5.53 6.87
N GLN A 53 -5.31 -5.53 6.10
CA GLN A 53 -4.04 -4.92 6.52
C GLN A 53 -4.20 -3.41 6.76
N TRP A 54 -4.93 -2.71 5.90
CA TRP A 54 -5.25 -1.29 6.10
C TRP A 54 -6.10 -1.06 7.34
N THR A 55 -7.11 -1.88 7.57
CA THR A 55 -7.94 -1.79 8.79
C THR A 55 -7.08 -1.90 10.05
N ILE A 56 -6.16 -2.88 10.09
CA ILE A 56 -5.27 -3.06 11.24
C ILE A 56 -4.38 -1.83 11.45
N ARG A 57 -3.81 -1.27 10.39
CA ARG A 57 -2.99 -0.06 10.48
C ARG A 57 -3.78 1.13 10.98
N CYS A 58 -4.97 1.37 10.43
CA CYS A 58 -5.85 2.46 10.87
C CYS A 58 -6.26 2.30 12.34
N MET A 59 -6.57 1.08 12.77
CA MET A 59 -6.92 0.82 14.18
C MET A 59 -5.74 1.06 15.11
N HIS A 60 -4.53 0.65 14.73
CA HIS A 60 -3.33 0.92 15.53
C HIS A 60 -3.05 2.42 15.61
N GLU A 61 -3.13 3.15 14.50
CA GLU A 61 -2.91 4.59 14.49
C GLU A 61 -3.96 5.32 15.32
N ALA A 62 -5.24 4.95 15.18
CA ALA A 62 -6.33 5.54 15.95
C ALA A 62 -6.18 5.30 17.45
N SER A 63 -5.62 4.18 17.88
CA SER A 63 -5.39 3.88 19.30
C SER A 63 -4.33 4.76 19.98
N LEU A 64 -3.51 5.45 19.20
CA LEU A 64 -2.48 6.36 19.72
C LEU A 64 -3.02 7.75 20.10
N TYR A 65 -4.25 8.07 19.70
CA TYR A 65 -4.85 9.39 19.87
C TYR A 65 -6.24 9.26 20.48
N ASP A 66 -6.57 10.17 21.41
CA ASP A 66 -7.89 10.20 22.05
C ASP A 66 -8.96 10.73 21.07
N ASP A 67 -8.57 11.68 20.21
CA ASP A 67 -9.46 12.29 19.22
C ASP A 67 -9.11 11.82 17.81
N ASN A 68 -10.06 11.18 17.16
CA ASN A 68 -9.95 10.69 15.80
C ASN A 68 -11.15 11.14 14.97
N CYS A 69 -10.93 11.43 13.69
CA CYS A 69 -12.01 11.71 12.76
C CYS A 69 -11.77 11.06 11.40
N PHE A 70 -12.85 10.77 10.72
CA PHE A 70 -12.85 10.31 9.34
C PHE A 70 -13.35 11.46 8.44
N VAL A 71 -12.56 11.82 7.42
CA VAL A 71 -12.88 12.91 6.52
C VAL A 71 -12.97 12.40 5.08
N THR A 72 -14.09 12.68 4.43
CA THR A 72 -14.28 12.41 3.00
C THR A 72 -14.09 13.72 2.24
N LEU A 73 -13.19 13.71 1.27
CA LEU A 73 -12.94 14.85 0.38
C LEU A 73 -13.56 14.57 -0.98
N THR A 74 -14.29 15.53 -1.52
CA THR A 74 -14.90 15.46 -2.84
C THR A 74 -14.49 16.65 -3.67
N TYR A 75 -14.39 16.46 -5.00
CA TYR A 75 -14.18 17.57 -5.92
C TYR A 75 -15.50 18.33 -6.14
N LYS A 76 -15.40 19.63 -6.41
CA LYS A 76 -16.54 20.44 -6.80
C LYS A 76 -17.07 20.02 -8.18
N ASP A 77 -16.16 19.80 -9.10
CA ASP A 77 -16.44 19.31 -10.45
C ASP A 77 -15.86 17.90 -10.55
N ASP A 78 -16.60 16.95 -11.12
CA ASP A 78 -16.24 15.53 -11.12
C ASP A 78 -15.07 15.26 -12.10
N PRO A 79 -13.83 15.05 -11.62
CA PRO A 79 -12.72 14.70 -12.48
C PRO A 79 -12.78 13.21 -12.87
N TYR A 80 -12.30 12.87 -14.05
CA TYR A 80 -12.21 11.47 -14.50
C TYR A 80 -11.29 10.60 -13.65
N SER A 81 -10.35 11.20 -12.92
CA SER A 81 -9.42 10.49 -12.08
C SER A 81 -8.93 11.35 -10.91
N LEU A 82 -8.58 10.68 -9.81
CA LEU A 82 -7.98 11.31 -8.65
C LEU A 82 -6.53 11.71 -8.97
N ASN A 83 -6.19 12.97 -8.73
CA ASN A 83 -4.83 13.47 -8.88
C ASN A 83 -4.13 13.51 -7.53
N SER A 84 -2.94 12.87 -7.42
CA SER A 84 -2.15 12.86 -6.19
C SER A 84 -1.65 14.24 -5.78
N GLU A 85 -1.45 15.15 -6.73
CA GLU A 85 -1.02 16.54 -6.46
C GLU A 85 -2.07 17.32 -5.68
N ASP A 86 -3.35 17.14 -6.01
CA ASP A 86 -4.46 17.81 -5.31
C ASP A 86 -4.52 17.39 -3.84
N ILE A 87 -4.32 16.10 -3.58
CA ILE A 87 -4.27 15.56 -2.22
C ILE A 87 -3.09 16.16 -1.46
N GLN A 88 -1.90 16.19 -2.07
CA GLN A 88 -0.71 16.77 -1.45
C GLN A 88 -0.87 18.27 -1.16
N CYS A 89 -1.46 19.02 -2.09
CA CYS A 89 -1.76 20.45 -1.89
C CYS A 89 -2.75 20.67 -0.74
N PHE A 90 -3.78 19.84 -0.67
CA PHE A 90 -4.72 19.88 0.45
C PHE A 90 -4.03 19.66 1.79
N PHE A 91 -3.21 18.61 1.91
CA PHE A 91 -2.50 18.32 3.15
C PHE A 91 -1.47 19.40 3.52
N LYS A 92 -0.79 20.00 2.55
CA LYS A 92 0.11 21.14 2.81
C LYS A 92 -0.65 22.32 3.40
N ARG A 93 -1.80 22.68 2.80
CA ARG A 93 -2.66 23.77 3.30
C ARG A 93 -3.21 23.46 4.68
N LEU A 94 -3.66 22.24 4.90
CA LEU A 94 -4.18 21.82 6.20
C LEU A 94 -3.11 21.93 7.28
N ARG A 95 -1.92 21.38 7.04
CA ARG A 95 -0.79 21.48 7.98
C ARG A 95 -0.42 22.91 8.32
N SER A 96 -0.35 23.80 7.31
CA SER A 96 0.00 25.21 7.53
C SER A 96 -1.05 25.95 8.38
N ARG A 97 -2.33 25.54 8.30
CA ARG A 97 -3.42 26.15 9.08
C ARG A 97 -3.49 25.65 10.53
N ILE A 98 -3.09 24.41 10.77
CA ILE A 98 -3.26 23.72 12.04
C ILE A 98 -1.94 23.69 12.85
N TYR A 99 -0.82 24.15 12.24
CA TYR A 99 0.45 24.28 12.96
C TYR A 99 0.28 25.17 14.23
N PRO A 100 0.77 24.73 15.44
CA PRO A 100 1.74 23.68 15.70
C PRO A 100 1.18 22.30 16.07
N ALA A 101 -0.09 22.02 15.84
CA ALA A 101 -0.66 20.72 16.20
C ALA A 101 -0.04 19.56 15.39
N ASN A 102 0.30 18.48 16.08
CA ASN A 102 0.81 17.27 15.43
C ASN A 102 -0.34 16.45 14.86
N PHE A 103 -0.41 16.38 13.54
CA PHE A 103 -1.37 15.53 12.83
C PHE A 103 -0.66 14.41 12.10
N ARG A 104 -1.24 13.23 12.17
CA ARG A 104 -0.94 12.13 11.27
C ARG A 104 -2.12 11.85 10.37
N PHE A 105 -1.86 11.53 9.12
CA PHE A 105 -2.85 11.18 8.13
C PHE A 105 -2.49 9.84 7.53
N ASP A 106 -3.42 8.91 7.57
CA ASP A 106 -3.38 7.68 6.81
C ASP A 106 -4.33 7.80 5.63
N CYS A 107 -3.79 7.80 4.42
CA CYS A 107 -4.57 7.79 3.20
C CYS A 107 -4.71 6.36 2.71
N ALA A 108 -5.93 5.86 2.68
CA ALA A 108 -6.28 4.66 1.93
C ALA A 108 -6.59 5.09 0.48
N THR A 109 -5.71 4.77 -0.45
CA THR A 109 -5.93 4.91 -1.90
C THR A 109 -6.33 3.57 -2.51
#